data_bb2b2daeb06c7ac810ec1c5d7f5fcacf
#
_entry.id   bb2b2daeb06c7ac810ec1c5d7f5fcacf
#
_cell.length_a   1.000
_cell.length_b   1.000
_cell.length_c   1.000
_cell.angle_alpha   90.00
_cell.angle_beta   90.00
_cell.angle_gamma   90.00
#
_symmetry.space_group_name_H-M   'P 1'
#
loop_
_entity.id
_entity.type
_entity.pdbx_description
1 polymer ?
#
loop_
_entity_poly.entity_id
_entity_poly.type
_entity_poly.pdbx_seq_one_letter_code
_entity_poly.pdbx_strand_id
1 'polypeptide(L)'
;MTEQESQILLIIFGGIFLGAIMSSFVVAMVVLHRQRQVQNKQKINQLQTEFEKTLLNVENEIQQETLTHIGRELHDNIGQLLSLSKLYLGSSKPEKQAEGRNLITKIITEVRGLSKTLNLDWVESMSLQDFISQQLQKIQETGFCETSLHTNGKEPSFPKDKKLVLIRVIQECLNNAIKHASPSKIEVNIPQNPGEYQIHISDNGKGFDTSVKSEGSGMYNLKKRMETIGGKFLVTSTPGKGTEIKLFLPN
;
A
#
# COMPACT_ATOMS: atom_id res chain seq x y z
N MET A 1 -23.44 -33.15 -75.66
CA MET A 1 -22.39 -32.50 -74.89
C MET A 1 -21.08 -33.20 -75.23
N THR A 2 -20.14 -32.46 -75.74
CA THR A 2 -18.83 -33.04 -76.07
C THR A 2 -18.04 -33.25 -74.76
N GLU A 3 -17.11 -34.17 -74.71
CA GLU A 3 -16.28 -34.49 -73.56
C GLU A 3 -15.54 -33.23 -73.03
N GLN A 4 -15.15 -32.33 -73.94
CA GLN A 4 -14.54 -31.03 -73.63
C GLN A 4 -15.50 -30.06 -72.88
N GLU A 5 -16.78 -30.00 -73.27
CA GLU A 5 -17.79 -29.16 -72.59
C GLU A 5 -18.02 -29.61 -71.12
N SER A 6 -18.03 -30.92 -70.89
CA SER A 6 -18.15 -31.52 -69.57
C SER A 6 -16.96 -31.20 -68.63
N GLN A 7 -15.73 -31.25 -69.18
CA GLN A 7 -14.52 -30.88 -68.44
C GLN A 7 -14.49 -29.39 -68.07
N ILE A 8 -14.86 -28.50 -68.98
CA ILE A 8 -14.91 -27.06 -68.72
C ILE A 8 -15.95 -26.74 -67.63
N LEU A 9 -17.15 -27.34 -67.68
CA LEU A 9 -18.16 -27.19 -66.63
C LEU A 9 -17.68 -27.65 -65.27
N LEU A 10 -17.00 -28.76 -65.21
CA LEU A 10 -16.46 -29.31 -63.96
C LEU A 10 -15.38 -28.40 -63.35
N ILE A 11 -14.54 -27.76 -64.15
CA ILE A 11 -13.53 -26.78 -63.69
C ILE A 11 -14.23 -25.51 -63.17
N ILE A 12 -15.25 -25.02 -63.87
CA ILE A 12 -16.02 -23.82 -63.45
C ILE A 12 -16.76 -24.07 -62.12
N PHE A 13 -17.45 -25.20 -61.99
CA PHE A 13 -18.16 -25.55 -60.75
C PHE A 13 -17.17 -25.79 -59.59
N GLY A 14 -16.03 -26.45 -59.86
CA GLY A 14 -14.96 -26.62 -58.88
C GLY A 14 -14.36 -25.29 -58.42
N GLY A 15 -14.17 -24.33 -59.32
CA GLY A 15 -13.71 -22.99 -59.00
C GLY A 15 -14.71 -22.18 -58.15
N ILE A 16 -15.97 -22.25 -58.52
CA ILE A 16 -17.05 -21.58 -57.74
C ILE A 16 -17.16 -22.19 -56.34
N PHE A 17 -17.12 -23.53 -56.25
CA PHE A 17 -17.18 -24.23 -54.97
C PHE A 17 -15.98 -23.89 -54.05
N LEU A 18 -14.79 -23.87 -54.63
CA LEU A 18 -13.59 -23.47 -53.88
C LEU A 18 -13.66 -22.01 -53.42
N GLY A 19 -14.12 -21.11 -54.26
CA GLY A 19 -14.36 -19.71 -53.95
C GLY A 19 -15.38 -19.52 -52.79
N ALA A 20 -16.45 -20.31 -52.80
CA ALA A 20 -17.46 -20.29 -51.72
C ALA A 20 -16.87 -20.79 -50.39
N ILE A 21 -16.05 -21.85 -50.41
CA ILE A 21 -15.35 -22.31 -49.19
C ILE A 21 -14.38 -21.25 -48.67
N MET A 22 -13.59 -20.64 -49.52
CA MET A 22 -12.64 -19.59 -49.15
C MET A 22 -13.35 -18.39 -48.54
N SER A 23 -14.47 -17.96 -49.17
CA SER A 23 -15.30 -16.85 -48.66
C SER A 23 -15.91 -17.17 -47.29
N SER A 24 -16.45 -18.40 -47.13
CA SER A 24 -16.98 -18.85 -45.82
C SER A 24 -15.90 -18.88 -44.73
N PHE A 25 -14.71 -19.33 -45.06
CA PHE A 25 -13.55 -19.35 -44.15
C PHE A 25 -13.16 -17.93 -43.72
N VAL A 26 -13.05 -17.00 -44.66
CA VAL A 26 -12.77 -15.57 -44.33
C VAL A 26 -13.83 -14.95 -43.42
N VAL A 27 -15.11 -15.17 -43.72
CA VAL A 27 -16.21 -14.69 -42.88
C VAL A 27 -16.11 -15.29 -41.48
N ALA A 28 -15.90 -16.60 -41.35
CA ALA A 28 -15.78 -17.26 -40.08
C ALA A 28 -14.56 -16.69 -39.28
N MET A 29 -13.42 -16.48 -39.95
CA MET A 29 -12.22 -15.90 -39.33
C MET A 29 -12.49 -14.46 -38.82
N VAL A 30 -13.14 -13.64 -39.60
CA VAL A 30 -13.52 -12.26 -39.20
C VAL A 30 -14.46 -12.25 -37.99
N VAL A 31 -15.47 -13.14 -37.99
CA VAL A 31 -16.42 -13.26 -36.89
C VAL A 31 -15.73 -13.70 -35.61
N LEU A 32 -14.90 -14.74 -35.71
CA LEU A 32 -14.09 -15.22 -34.55
C LEU A 32 -13.14 -14.14 -34.04
N HIS A 33 -12.50 -13.40 -34.94
CA HIS A 33 -11.60 -12.31 -34.54
C HIS A 33 -12.37 -11.19 -33.82
N ARG A 34 -13.53 -10.78 -34.32
CA ARG A 34 -14.40 -9.79 -33.67
C ARG A 34 -14.88 -10.28 -32.30
N GLN A 35 -15.31 -11.54 -32.18
CA GLN A 35 -15.71 -12.10 -30.89
C GLN A 35 -14.58 -12.05 -29.87
N ARG A 36 -13.36 -12.42 -30.25
CA ARG A 36 -12.18 -12.33 -29.37
C ARG A 36 -11.88 -10.89 -28.96
N GLN A 37 -11.97 -9.93 -29.86
CA GLN A 37 -11.77 -8.51 -29.53
C GLN A 37 -12.80 -8.01 -28.53
N VAL A 38 -14.08 -8.35 -28.72
CA VAL A 38 -15.15 -7.96 -27.78
C VAL A 38 -14.93 -8.58 -26.41
N GLN A 39 -14.61 -9.87 -26.34
CA GLN A 39 -14.29 -10.56 -25.07
C GLN A 39 -13.07 -9.96 -24.37
N ASN A 40 -12.01 -9.64 -25.10
CA ASN A 40 -10.81 -9.01 -24.53
C ASN A 40 -11.15 -7.61 -23.97
N LYS A 41 -11.95 -6.83 -24.71
CA LYS A 41 -12.36 -5.49 -24.25
C LYS A 41 -13.25 -5.57 -23.00
N GLN A 42 -14.17 -6.53 -22.94
CA GLN A 42 -14.99 -6.78 -21.75
C GLN A 42 -14.13 -7.18 -20.56
N LYS A 43 -13.15 -8.06 -20.76
CA LYS A 43 -12.23 -8.49 -19.70
C LYS A 43 -11.38 -7.34 -19.17
N ILE A 44 -10.88 -6.47 -20.05
CA ILE A 44 -10.14 -5.27 -19.65
C ILE A 44 -11.02 -4.34 -18.82
N ASN A 45 -12.25 -4.06 -19.27
CA ASN A 45 -13.19 -3.22 -18.54
C ASN A 45 -13.55 -3.81 -17.16
N GLN A 46 -13.75 -5.13 -17.07
CA GLN A 46 -13.98 -5.80 -15.79
C GLN A 46 -12.79 -5.64 -14.83
N LEU A 47 -11.57 -5.88 -15.33
CA LEU A 47 -10.35 -5.70 -14.53
C LEU A 47 -10.17 -4.25 -14.05
N GLN A 48 -10.50 -3.27 -14.91
CA GLN A 48 -10.47 -1.85 -14.53
C GLN A 48 -11.48 -1.54 -13.43
N THR A 49 -12.72 -2.01 -13.57
CA THR A 49 -13.75 -1.81 -12.54
C THR A 49 -13.42 -2.49 -11.23
N GLU A 50 -12.87 -3.70 -11.26
CA GLU A 50 -12.38 -4.40 -10.05
C GLU A 50 -11.20 -3.65 -9.40
N PHE A 51 -10.31 -3.10 -10.20
CA PHE A 51 -9.19 -2.29 -9.74
C PHE A 51 -9.67 -1.01 -9.04
N GLU A 52 -10.58 -0.24 -9.69
CA GLU A 52 -11.17 0.97 -9.09
C GLU A 52 -11.92 0.66 -7.80
N LYS A 53 -12.70 -0.44 -7.77
CA LYS A 53 -13.40 -0.87 -6.57
C LYS A 53 -12.44 -1.26 -5.44
N THR A 54 -11.32 -1.89 -5.79
CA THR A 54 -10.29 -2.25 -4.81
C THR A 54 -9.62 -1.00 -4.25
N LEU A 55 -9.31 0.00 -5.10
CA LEU A 55 -8.77 1.29 -4.66
C LEU A 55 -9.70 2.00 -3.68
N LEU A 56 -11.00 2.11 -4.02
CA LEU A 56 -12.01 2.73 -3.15
C LEU A 56 -12.14 2.00 -1.81
N ASN A 57 -12.10 0.67 -1.81
CA ASN A 57 -12.15 -0.11 -0.57
C ASN A 57 -10.91 0.12 0.30
N VAL A 58 -9.72 0.17 -0.31
CA VAL A 58 -8.47 0.48 0.41
C VAL A 58 -8.51 1.90 0.99
N GLU A 59 -9.01 2.87 0.22
CA GLU A 59 -9.16 4.25 0.68
C GLU A 59 -10.11 4.34 1.87
N ASN A 60 -11.29 3.72 1.78
CA ASN A 60 -12.26 3.66 2.87
C ASN A 60 -11.71 2.96 4.12
N GLU A 61 -11.00 1.84 3.95
CA GLU A 61 -10.36 1.11 5.05
C GLU A 61 -9.31 2.00 5.74
N ILE A 62 -8.49 2.70 4.96
CA ILE A 62 -7.50 3.66 5.46
C ILE A 62 -8.18 4.78 6.27
N GLN A 63 -9.28 5.34 5.75
CA GLN A 63 -10.04 6.38 6.47
C GLN A 63 -10.61 5.85 7.79
N GLN A 64 -11.23 4.68 7.79
CA GLN A 64 -11.80 4.07 9.00
C GLN A 64 -10.74 3.73 10.03
N GLU A 65 -9.61 3.14 9.64
CA GLU A 65 -8.49 2.86 10.54
C GLU A 65 -7.93 4.16 11.14
N THR A 66 -7.79 5.20 10.30
CA THR A 66 -7.32 6.52 10.75
C THR A 66 -8.26 7.14 11.76
N LEU A 67 -9.57 7.16 11.47
CA LEU A 67 -10.58 7.69 12.40
C LEU A 67 -10.64 6.90 13.71
N THR A 68 -10.51 5.58 13.64
CA THR A 68 -10.49 4.71 14.82
C THR A 68 -9.23 4.93 15.66
N HIS A 69 -8.08 5.10 15.02
CA HIS A 69 -6.83 5.43 15.72
C HIS A 69 -6.93 6.78 16.42
N ILE A 70 -7.41 7.80 15.71
CA ILE A 70 -7.59 9.15 16.27
C ILE A 70 -8.61 9.14 17.40
N GLY A 71 -9.71 8.43 17.24
CA GLY A 71 -10.71 8.29 18.30
C GLY A 71 -10.12 7.71 19.59
N ARG A 72 -9.27 6.70 19.47
CA ARG A 72 -8.54 6.13 20.62
C ARG A 72 -7.54 7.11 21.20
N GLU A 73 -6.74 7.76 20.40
CA GLU A 73 -5.73 8.73 20.82
C GLU A 73 -6.39 9.94 21.54
N LEU A 74 -7.51 10.44 21.00
CA LEU A 74 -8.29 11.50 21.64
C LEU A 74 -8.86 11.07 22.99
N HIS A 75 -9.40 9.86 23.08
CA HIS A 75 -10.00 9.37 24.31
C HIS A 75 -8.96 8.99 25.37
N ASP A 76 -7.97 8.20 24.99
CA ASP A 76 -7.05 7.56 25.94
C ASP A 76 -5.91 8.49 26.36
N ASN A 77 -5.39 9.30 25.45
CA ASN A 77 -4.27 10.20 25.75
C ASN A 77 -4.76 11.62 26.07
N ILE A 78 -5.43 12.27 25.15
CA ILE A 78 -5.86 13.68 25.32
C ILE A 78 -6.92 13.81 26.38
N GLY A 79 -7.88 12.88 26.45
CA GLY A 79 -8.92 12.87 27.51
C GLY A 79 -8.35 12.71 28.91
N GLN A 80 -7.34 11.83 29.07
CA GLN A 80 -6.65 11.66 30.37
C GLN A 80 -5.83 12.90 30.76
N LEU A 81 -5.05 13.46 29.80
CA LEU A 81 -4.29 14.69 30.06
C LEU A 81 -5.18 15.88 30.40
N LEU A 82 -6.34 16.03 29.75
CA LEU A 82 -7.34 17.06 30.08
C LEU A 82 -7.89 16.88 31.48
N SER A 83 -8.23 15.65 31.86
CA SER A 83 -8.74 15.32 33.19
C SER A 83 -7.71 15.63 34.28
N LEU A 84 -6.45 15.26 34.06
CA LEU A 84 -5.35 15.55 34.96
C LEU A 84 -5.05 17.06 35.04
N SER A 85 -5.05 17.75 33.90
CA SER A 85 -4.88 19.21 33.85
C SER A 85 -5.97 19.94 34.63
N LYS A 86 -7.25 19.52 34.47
CA LYS A 86 -8.37 20.07 35.22
C LYS A 86 -8.19 19.89 36.75
N LEU A 87 -7.74 18.70 37.17
CA LEU A 87 -7.46 18.41 38.57
C LEU A 87 -6.35 19.31 39.14
N TYR A 88 -5.25 19.48 38.37
CA TYR A 88 -4.12 20.30 38.79
C TYR A 88 -4.42 21.77 38.82
N LEU A 89 -5.20 22.31 37.88
CA LEU A 89 -5.64 23.70 37.87
C LEU A 89 -6.58 24.02 39.02
N GLY A 90 -7.37 23.05 39.50
CA GLY A 90 -8.25 23.20 40.68
C GLY A 90 -7.50 23.12 42.04
N SER A 91 -6.20 22.84 42.04
CA SER A 91 -5.41 22.75 43.26
C SER A 91 -5.09 24.13 43.82
N SER A 92 -5.08 24.26 45.15
CA SER A 92 -4.63 25.48 45.84
C SER A 92 -3.10 25.70 45.81
N LYS A 93 -2.32 24.70 45.32
CA LYS A 93 -0.86 24.75 45.26
C LYS A 93 -0.39 25.38 43.96
N PRO A 94 0.38 26.50 43.98
CA PRO A 94 0.85 27.18 42.76
C PRO A 94 1.67 26.28 41.82
N GLU A 95 2.47 25.36 42.39
CA GLU A 95 3.27 24.39 41.62
C GLU A 95 2.39 23.44 40.76
N LYS A 96 1.30 22.91 41.37
CA LYS A 96 0.35 22.07 40.65
C LYS A 96 -0.40 22.83 39.56
N GLN A 97 -0.74 24.11 39.80
CA GLN A 97 -1.33 24.94 38.75
C GLN A 97 -0.37 25.18 37.57
N ALA A 98 0.92 25.34 37.86
CA ALA A 98 1.94 25.46 36.82
C ALA A 98 2.05 24.17 35.97
N GLU A 99 2.05 22.99 36.63
CA GLU A 99 2.00 21.69 35.93
C GLU A 99 0.73 21.54 35.07
N GLY A 100 -0.43 21.96 35.60
CA GLY A 100 -1.69 21.94 34.83
C GLY A 100 -1.62 22.79 33.57
N ARG A 101 -1.00 23.99 33.62
CA ARG A 101 -0.75 24.83 32.45
C ARG A 101 0.20 24.15 31.41
N ASN A 102 1.24 23.50 31.90
CA ASN A 102 2.18 22.77 31.03
C ASN A 102 1.47 21.62 30.31
N LEU A 103 0.60 20.87 31.00
CA LEU A 103 -0.22 19.83 30.41
C LEU A 103 -1.12 20.37 29.28
N ILE A 104 -1.75 21.54 29.46
CA ILE A 104 -2.55 22.17 28.39
C ILE A 104 -1.69 22.46 27.17
N THR A 105 -0.48 22.99 27.35
CA THR A 105 0.45 23.26 26.23
C THR A 105 0.80 21.97 25.49
N LYS A 106 1.05 20.89 26.22
CA LYS A 106 1.30 19.56 25.65
C LYS A 106 0.09 19.07 24.84
N ILE A 107 -1.13 19.17 25.40
CA ILE A 107 -2.37 18.79 24.73
C ILE A 107 -2.55 19.55 23.41
N ILE A 108 -2.32 20.87 23.40
CA ILE A 108 -2.41 21.70 22.20
C ILE A 108 -1.44 21.18 21.11
N THR A 109 -0.23 20.82 21.50
CA THR A 109 0.77 20.27 20.57
C THR A 109 0.36 18.93 20.00
N GLU A 110 -0.17 18.03 20.84
CA GLU A 110 -0.67 16.72 20.40
C GLU A 110 -1.89 16.83 19.49
N VAL A 111 -2.87 17.67 19.82
CA VAL A 111 -4.05 17.93 18.95
C VAL A 111 -3.62 18.49 17.60
N ARG A 112 -2.65 19.41 17.57
CA ARG A 112 -2.11 19.93 16.30
C ARG A 112 -1.39 18.82 15.51
N GLY A 113 -0.67 17.92 16.18
CA GLY A 113 -0.05 16.75 15.56
C GLY A 113 -1.09 15.83 14.91
N LEU A 114 -2.17 15.50 15.66
CA LEU A 114 -3.28 14.69 15.13
C LEU A 114 -4.00 15.35 13.95
N SER A 115 -4.23 16.68 14.03
CA SER A 115 -4.84 17.43 12.94
C SER A 115 -3.99 17.40 11.66
N LYS A 116 -2.65 17.41 11.78
CA LYS A 116 -1.75 17.27 10.63
C LYS A 116 -1.84 15.88 9.98
N THR A 117 -1.99 14.81 10.78
CA THR A 117 -2.13 13.44 10.24
C THR A 117 -3.46 13.20 9.53
N LEU A 118 -4.49 14.02 9.80
CA LEU A 118 -5.78 14.00 9.10
C LEU A 118 -5.75 14.77 7.77
N ASN A 119 -4.80 15.67 7.59
CA ASN A 119 -4.77 16.51 6.39
C ASN A 119 -3.99 15.81 5.26
N LEU A 120 -4.71 15.40 4.22
CA LEU A 120 -4.14 14.80 3.01
C LEU A 120 -3.15 15.72 2.29
N ASP A 121 -3.28 17.03 2.44
CA ASP A 121 -2.35 18.02 1.84
C ASP A 121 -0.96 17.94 2.47
N TRP A 122 -0.88 17.51 3.74
CA TRP A 122 0.39 17.26 4.42
C TRP A 122 1.19 16.13 3.78
N VAL A 123 0.51 15.09 3.30
CA VAL A 123 1.15 13.97 2.58
C VAL A 123 1.82 14.43 1.29
N GLU A 124 1.26 15.42 0.61
CA GLU A 124 1.87 15.97 -0.61
C GLU A 124 3.16 16.73 -0.33
N SER A 125 3.20 17.48 0.77
CA SER A 125 4.32 18.35 1.12
C SER A 125 5.52 17.64 1.77
N MET A 126 5.33 16.44 2.34
CA MET A 126 6.38 15.69 3.05
C MET A 126 7.02 14.64 2.15
N SER A 127 8.34 14.48 2.19
CA SER A 127 9.01 13.35 1.55
C SER A 127 8.77 12.05 2.32
N LEU A 128 8.84 10.89 1.64
CA LEU A 128 8.77 9.59 2.32
C LEU A 128 9.94 9.39 3.30
N GLN A 129 11.11 9.93 2.94
CA GLN A 129 12.30 9.88 3.81
C GLN A 129 12.08 10.67 5.11
N ASP A 130 11.51 11.90 5.01
CA ASP A 130 11.17 12.69 6.20
C ASP A 130 10.11 12.00 7.04
N PHE A 131 9.10 11.42 6.40
CA PHE A 131 8.06 10.65 7.10
C PHE A 131 8.66 9.48 7.87
N ILE A 132 9.51 8.66 7.24
CA ILE A 132 10.17 7.51 7.87
C ILE A 132 11.04 7.99 9.02
N SER A 133 11.84 9.04 8.82
CA SER A 133 12.68 9.64 9.86
C SER A 133 11.87 10.04 11.09
N GLN A 134 10.72 10.71 10.90
CA GLN A 134 9.85 11.10 12.00
C GLN A 134 9.23 9.90 12.74
N GLN A 135 8.83 8.82 12.01
CA GLN A 135 8.31 7.62 12.66
C GLN A 135 9.40 6.92 13.50
N LEU A 136 10.59 6.78 12.97
CA LEU A 136 11.71 6.17 13.68
C LEU A 136 12.13 6.99 14.91
N GLN A 137 12.17 8.32 14.78
CA GLN A 137 12.44 9.21 15.91
C GLN A 137 11.40 9.04 17.03
N LYS A 138 10.11 8.99 16.71
CA LYS A 138 9.06 8.73 17.71
C LYS A 138 9.28 7.41 18.46
N ILE A 139 9.62 6.35 17.73
CA ILE A 139 9.92 5.03 18.35
C ILE A 139 11.11 5.15 19.30
N GLN A 140 12.18 5.80 18.87
CA GLN A 140 13.38 5.98 19.69
C GLN A 140 13.13 6.82 20.94
N GLU A 141 12.32 7.88 20.85
CA GLU A 141 11.93 8.74 21.98
C GLU A 141 11.14 7.99 23.07
N THR A 142 10.43 6.90 22.70
CA THR A 142 9.77 6.04 23.71
C THR A 142 10.75 5.17 24.50
N GLY A 143 12.00 5.06 24.07
CA GLY A 143 13.00 4.16 24.65
C GLY A 143 12.73 2.67 24.37
N PHE A 144 11.84 2.35 23.44
CA PHE A 144 11.45 0.98 23.15
C PHE A 144 12.56 0.18 22.47
N CYS A 145 13.21 0.75 21.45
CA CYS A 145 14.34 0.15 20.76
C CYS A 145 15.17 1.22 20.05
N GLU A 146 16.40 0.86 19.66
CA GLU A 146 17.24 1.69 18.78
C GLU A 146 16.68 1.72 17.36
N THR A 147 16.78 2.87 16.69
CA THR A 147 16.33 3.02 15.30
C THR A 147 17.41 3.66 14.45
N SER A 148 17.48 3.26 13.18
CA SER A 148 18.40 3.89 12.21
C SER A 148 17.76 3.98 10.83
N LEU A 149 18.07 5.09 10.12
CA LEU A 149 17.66 5.33 8.73
C LEU A 149 18.92 5.55 7.87
N HIS A 150 19.07 4.74 6.83
CA HIS A 150 20.12 4.88 5.84
C HIS A 150 19.49 5.20 4.48
N THR A 151 19.82 6.34 3.90
CA THR A 151 19.29 6.76 2.60
C THR A 151 20.44 7.08 1.66
N ASN A 152 20.47 6.43 0.50
CA ASN A 152 21.44 6.68 -0.55
C ASN A 152 20.69 7.09 -1.82
N GLY A 153 20.42 8.39 -1.97
CA GLY A 153 19.83 8.90 -3.19
C GLY A 153 18.63 9.82 -2.99
N LYS A 154 18.18 10.36 -4.11
CA LYS A 154 17.06 11.30 -4.17
C LYS A 154 15.75 10.51 -4.30
N GLU A 155 14.76 10.88 -3.49
CA GLU A 155 13.41 10.32 -3.61
C GLU A 155 12.78 10.71 -4.95
N PRO A 156 12.21 9.78 -5.73
CA PRO A 156 11.44 10.11 -6.92
C PRO A 156 10.12 10.79 -6.53
N SER A 157 9.55 11.54 -7.48
CA SER A 157 8.23 12.15 -7.28
C SER A 157 7.15 11.08 -7.48
N PHE A 158 6.43 10.75 -6.42
CA PHE A 158 5.30 9.83 -6.49
C PHE A 158 3.96 10.57 -6.60
N PRO A 159 3.00 10.06 -7.38
CA PRO A 159 1.61 10.49 -7.29
C PRO A 159 1.08 10.36 -5.86
N LYS A 160 0.18 11.27 -5.46
CA LYS A 160 -0.41 11.34 -4.11
C LYS A 160 -0.92 9.98 -3.60
N ASP A 161 -1.67 9.28 -4.45
CA ASP A 161 -2.28 7.99 -4.10
C ASP A 161 -1.23 6.92 -3.80
N LYS A 162 -0.18 6.83 -4.63
CA LYS A 162 0.94 5.91 -4.39
C LYS A 162 1.68 6.22 -3.10
N LYS A 163 1.91 7.51 -2.84
CA LYS A 163 2.60 7.97 -1.63
C LYS A 163 1.79 7.65 -0.37
N LEU A 164 0.47 7.86 -0.41
CA LEU A 164 -0.43 7.48 0.68
C LEU A 164 -0.37 5.99 1.01
N VAL A 165 -0.45 5.14 0.00
CA VAL A 165 -0.37 3.68 0.18
C VAL A 165 0.97 3.29 0.78
N LEU A 166 2.09 3.85 0.27
CA LEU A 166 3.43 3.59 0.81
C LEU A 166 3.54 3.99 2.29
N ILE A 167 3.07 5.19 2.65
CA ILE A 167 3.06 5.67 4.04
C ILE A 167 2.33 4.67 4.94
N ARG A 168 1.16 4.18 4.54
CA ARG A 168 0.40 3.22 5.34
C ARG A 168 1.05 1.85 5.45
N VAL A 169 1.62 1.37 4.34
CA VAL A 169 2.37 0.10 4.36
C VAL A 169 3.57 0.21 5.30
N ILE A 170 4.33 1.32 5.24
CA ILE A 170 5.49 1.55 6.12
C ILE A 170 5.05 1.65 7.59
N GLN A 171 3.99 2.41 7.89
CA GLN A 171 3.44 2.52 9.25
C GLN A 171 3.08 1.15 9.82
N GLU A 172 2.37 0.33 9.05
CA GLU A 172 1.95 -1.00 9.49
C GLU A 172 3.15 -1.94 9.66
N CYS A 173 4.16 -1.87 8.79
CA CYS A 173 5.40 -2.63 8.98
C CYS A 173 6.10 -2.27 10.30
N LEU A 174 6.24 -0.97 10.60
CA LEU A 174 6.84 -0.49 11.86
C LEU A 174 6.00 -0.88 13.08
N ASN A 175 4.67 -0.74 12.99
CA ASN A 175 3.75 -1.17 14.04
C ASN A 175 3.84 -2.67 14.31
N ASN A 176 3.95 -3.48 13.27
CA ASN A 176 4.10 -4.93 13.41
C ASN A 176 5.41 -5.30 14.09
N ALA A 177 6.50 -4.62 13.77
CA ALA A 177 7.78 -4.81 14.48
C ALA A 177 7.63 -4.48 15.98
N ILE A 178 7.00 -3.36 16.33
CA ILE A 178 6.78 -2.96 17.73
C ILE A 178 5.86 -3.94 18.46
N LYS A 179 4.71 -4.29 17.88
CA LYS A 179 3.67 -5.10 18.54
C LYS A 179 4.05 -6.56 18.66
N HIS A 180 4.74 -7.10 17.67
CA HIS A 180 4.91 -8.54 17.51
C HIS A 180 6.35 -9.02 17.64
N ALA A 181 7.35 -8.22 17.26
CA ALA A 181 8.73 -8.71 17.22
C ALA A 181 9.51 -8.46 18.51
N SER A 182 9.15 -7.46 19.33
CA SER A 182 9.90 -7.03 20.52
C SER A 182 11.40 -6.85 20.20
N PRO A 183 11.75 -6.05 19.18
CA PRO A 183 13.13 -5.90 18.74
C PRO A 183 13.92 -4.99 19.69
N SER A 184 15.23 -5.14 19.71
CA SER A 184 16.14 -4.15 20.30
C SER A 184 16.61 -3.11 19.27
N LYS A 185 16.44 -3.39 17.96
CA LYS A 185 16.81 -2.49 16.88
C LYS A 185 15.87 -2.63 15.68
N ILE A 186 15.51 -1.48 15.09
CA ILE A 186 14.81 -1.38 13.80
C ILE A 186 15.67 -0.55 12.84
N GLU A 187 15.94 -1.06 11.67
CA GLU A 187 16.69 -0.37 10.61
C GLU A 187 15.83 -0.19 9.37
N VAL A 188 15.88 1.01 8.80
CA VAL A 188 15.30 1.27 7.47
C VAL A 188 16.43 1.70 6.54
N ASN A 189 16.52 1.02 5.40
CA ASN A 189 17.49 1.30 4.35
C ASN A 189 16.79 1.59 3.03
N ILE A 190 17.14 2.71 2.40
CA ILE A 190 16.63 3.13 1.09
C ILE A 190 17.83 3.18 0.13
N PRO A 191 18.15 2.05 -0.52
CA PRO A 191 19.26 1.98 -1.45
C PRO A 191 18.95 2.75 -2.74
N GLN A 192 19.97 3.33 -3.35
CA GLN A 192 19.84 3.92 -4.67
C GLN A 192 19.92 2.81 -5.74
N ASN A 193 18.78 2.55 -6.40
CA ASN A 193 18.72 1.61 -7.51
C ASN A 193 18.16 2.31 -8.76
N PRO A 194 18.81 2.17 -9.92
CA PRO A 194 18.30 2.70 -11.18
C PRO A 194 16.97 2.01 -11.55
N GLY A 195 15.93 2.81 -11.81
CA GLY A 195 14.65 2.33 -12.33
C GLY A 195 13.66 1.79 -11.31
N GLU A 196 14.04 1.63 -10.02
CA GLU A 196 13.15 1.12 -8.99
C GLU A 196 13.46 1.75 -7.63
N TYR A 197 12.44 2.28 -6.96
CA TYR A 197 12.57 2.77 -5.58
C TYR A 197 12.37 1.62 -4.62
N GLN A 198 13.32 1.44 -3.72
CA GLN A 198 13.31 0.33 -2.76
C GLN A 198 13.35 0.87 -1.32
N ILE A 199 12.57 0.25 -0.44
CA ILE A 199 12.59 0.49 1.01
C ILE A 199 12.73 -0.86 1.69
N HIS A 200 13.80 -1.02 2.46
CA HIS A 200 14.07 -2.21 3.27
C HIS A 200 13.84 -1.86 4.73
N ILE A 201 12.95 -2.56 5.40
CA ILE A 201 12.64 -2.41 6.83
C ILE A 201 13.04 -3.71 7.50
N SER A 202 13.95 -3.65 8.46
CA SER A 202 14.42 -4.83 9.18
C SER A 202 14.35 -4.63 10.68
N ASP A 203 14.00 -5.68 11.41
CA ASP A 203 14.06 -5.77 12.85
C ASP A 203 14.85 -7.00 13.29
N ASN A 204 15.48 -6.94 14.45
CA ASN A 204 16.20 -8.04 15.07
C ASN A 204 15.38 -8.75 16.15
N GLY A 205 14.07 -8.71 16.05
CA GLY A 205 13.16 -9.30 17.04
C GLY A 205 13.02 -10.81 16.93
N LYS A 206 11.92 -11.35 17.50
CA LYS A 206 11.71 -12.80 17.58
C LYS A 206 11.40 -13.49 16.24
N GLY A 207 11.09 -12.72 15.19
CA GLY A 207 10.72 -13.28 13.88
C GLY A 207 9.51 -14.22 13.93
N PHE A 208 9.20 -14.83 12.81
CA PHE A 208 8.11 -15.82 12.66
C PHE A 208 8.37 -16.75 11.47
N ASP A 209 7.66 -17.87 11.43
CA ASP A 209 7.70 -18.82 10.31
C ASP A 209 6.77 -18.34 9.20
N THR A 210 7.34 -17.98 8.05
CA THR A 210 6.58 -17.52 6.88
C THR A 210 5.87 -18.64 6.11
N SER A 211 6.19 -19.91 6.38
CA SER A 211 5.54 -21.07 5.75
C SER A 211 4.18 -21.42 6.39
N VAL A 212 4.00 -21.03 7.64
CA VAL A 212 2.73 -21.21 8.36
C VAL A 212 1.79 -20.10 7.90
N LYS A 213 0.68 -20.48 7.24
CA LYS A 213 -0.39 -19.52 6.96
C LYS A 213 -0.86 -18.94 8.29
N SER A 214 -0.36 -17.75 8.64
CA SER A 214 -0.89 -17.03 9.79
C SER A 214 -2.36 -16.72 9.51
N GLU A 215 -3.23 -16.97 10.48
CA GLU A 215 -4.65 -16.58 10.44
C GLU A 215 -4.81 -15.04 10.37
N GLY A 216 -3.71 -14.27 10.43
CA GLY A 216 -3.68 -12.82 10.32
C GLY A 216 -3.69 -12.35 8.87
N SER A 217 -4.74 -11.67 8.46
CA SER A 217 -4.88 -11.02 7.15
C SER A 217 -3.83 -9.90 6.90
N GLY A 218 -3.07 -9.47 7.92
CA GLY A 218 -2.22 -8.27 7.88
C GLY A 218 -1.17 -8.28 6.77
N MET A 219 -0.29 -9.30 6.72
CA MET A 219 0.77 -9.37 5.70
C MET A 219 0.21 -9.55 4.28
N TYR A 220 -0.88 -10.30 4.14
CA TYR A 220 -1.58 -10.45 2.86
C TYR A 220 -2.15 -9.10 2.38
N ASN A 221 -2.76 -8.33 3.28
CA ASN A 221 -3.30 -7.00 2.97
C ASN A 221 -2.20 -6.02 2.57
N LEU A 222 -1.05 -6.02 3.26
CA LEU A 222 0.11 -5.20 2.89
C LEU A 222 0.62 -5.52 1.49
N LYS A 223 0.72 -6.81 1.15
CA LYS A 223 1.09 -7.25 -0.18
C LYS A 223 0.09 -6.76 -1.24
N LYS A 224 -1.21 -6.91 -0.98
CA LYS A 224 -2.27 -6.42 -1.88
C LYS A 224 -2.23 -4.92 -2.08
N ARG A 225 -2.04 -4.15 -1.01
CA ARG A 225 -1.88 -2.69 -1.08
C ARG A 225 -0.69 -2.29 -1.96
N MET A 226 0.46 -2.97 -1.84
CA MET A 226 1.61 -2.70 -2.71
C MET A 226 1.32 -3.05 -4.17
N GLU A 227 0.68 -4.20 -4.43
CA GLU A 227 0.25 -4.60 -5.78
C GLU A 227 -0.67 -3.57 -6.43
N THR A 228 -1.58 -2.94 -5.66
CA THR A 228 -2.52 -1.92 -6.14
C THR A 228 -1.81 -0.70 -6.74
N ILE A 229 -0.65 -0.33 -6.22
CA ILE A 229 0.15 0.80 -6.73
C ILE A 229 1.23 0.38 -7.74
N GLY A 230 1.19 -0.88 -8.21
CA GLY A 230 2.17 -1.44 -9.14
C GLY A 230 3.49 -1.83 -8.48
N GLY A 231 3.53 -1.89 -7.15
CA GLY A 231 4.71 -2.28 -6.37
C GLY A 231 4.74 -3.76 -6.03
N LYS A 232 5.85 -4.20 -5.39
CA LYS A 232 6.02 -5.55 -4.84
C LYS A 232 6.32 -5.48 -3.35
N PHE A 233 5.84 -6.48 -2.62
CA PHE A 233 6.06 -6.66 -1.19
C PHE A 233 6.71 -8.03 -0.96
N LEU A 234 7.91 -8.05 -0.39
CA LEU A 234 8.60 -9.27 -0.01
C LEU A 234 8.83 -9.26 1.50
N VAL A 235 8.58 -10.37 2.16
CA VAL A 235 8.87 -10.57 3.58
C VAL A 235 9.71 -11.81 3.75
N THR A 236 10.78 -11.67 4.53
CA THR A 236 11.65 -12.76 4.96
C THR A 236 11.74 -12.72 6.48
N SER A 237 11.34 -13.79 7.14
CA SER A 237 11.42 -13.91 8.59
C SER A 237 11.81 -15.32 8.99
N THR A 238 12.53 -15.42 10.07
CA THR A 238 12.92 -16.71 10.66
C THR A 238 12.79 -16.58 12.18
N PRO A 239 12.18 -17.54 12.87
CA PRO A 239 12.09 -17.53 14.32
C PRO A 239 13.47 -17.30 14.98
N GLY A 240 13.56 -16.32 15.88
CA GLY A 240 14.78 -15.91 16.57
C GLY A 240 15.76 -15.06 15.78
N LYS A 241 15.49 -14.73 14.50
CA LYS A 241 16.39 -13.93 13.64
C LYS A 241 15.80 -12.60 13.18
N GLY A 242 14.57 -12.27 13.62
CA GLY A 242 13.89 -11.05 13.23
C GLY A 242 13.17 -11.15 11.87
N THR A 243 12.80 -9.99 11.34
CA THR A 243 12.04 -9.88 10.08
C THR A 243 12.67 -8.84 9.17
N GLU A 244 12.72 -9.13 7.88
CA GLU A 244 13.09 -8.20 6.81
C GLU A 244 11.93 -8.06 5.83
N ILE A 245 11.50 -6.83 5.59
CA ILE A 245 10.47 -6.46 4.62
C ILE A 245 11.11 -5.59 3.53
N LYS A 246 10.88 -5.95 2.27
CA LYS A 246 11.34 -5.19 1.11
C LYS A 246 10.14 -4.73 0.29
N LEU A 247 10.04 -3.42 0.11
CA LEU A 247 9.06 -2.76 -0.73
C LEU A 247 9.76 -2.30 -2.01
N PHE A 248 9.15 -2.58 -3.15
CA PHE A 248 9.68 -2.19 -4.47
C PHE A 248 8.61 -1.41 -5.20
N LEU A 249 8.99 -0.28 -5.78
CA LEU A 249 8.11 0.55 -6.60
C LEU A 249 8.86 0.98 -7.87
N PRO A 250 8.32 0.74 -9.07
CA PRO A 250 8.90 1.28 -10.29
C PRO A 250 8.85 2.81 -10.27
N ASN A 251 9.95 3.45 -10.71
CA ASN A 251 10.10 4.90 -10.80
C ASN A 251 9.19 5.50 -11.87
#